data_4aa37eaa3733a459bb8c71572b865d97
#
_entry.id   4aa37eaa3733a459bb8c71572b865d97
#
_cell.length_a   1.000
_cell.length_b   1.000
_cell.length_c   1.000
_cell.angle_alpha   90.00
_cell.angle_beta   90.00
_cell.angle_gamma   90.00
#
_symmetry.space_group_name_H-M   'P 1'
#
loop_
_entity.id
_entity.type
_entity.pdbx_description
1 polymer ?
#
loop_
_entity_poly.entity_id
_entity_poly.type
_entity_poly.pdbx_seq_one_letter_code
_entity_poly.pdbx_strand_id
1 'polypeptide(L)'
;IYIIDEVHMLTKEAFNALLKTLEEPPEYVKFILATTEMHKMPETIISRTQRYEFKRLTIGDIMNQMSDILKHEKIKFDKESLKIIAQKADGSMRDALSILDQMICYCDNEMTYEKIEKALGIVSNDLYLRMLHCVGKREIESILNILQDILNNGVSVNNLVNGFALFLRNCLLHLSSSSTDENFNKIEGEISNEDIPFSELDLLRIIDVCLKFQLNMKNYKNQELALEVLMIKLAYLDKTIDINELSEFFLTIINL
;
A
#
# COMPACT_ATOMS: atom_id res chain seq x y z
N ILE A 1 2.62 -38.86 -3.01
CA ILE A 1 3.06 -37.49 -2.73
C ILE A 1 2.27 -36.99 -1.53
N TYR A 2 2.97 -36.44 -0.55
CA TYR A 2 2.38 -35.79 0.61
C TYR A 2 2.71 -34.31 0.54
N ILE A 3 1.68 -33.45 0.61
CA ILE A 3 1.83 -31.99 0.62
C ILE A 3 1.43 -31.51 2.01
N ILE A 4 2.35 -30.84 2.71
CA ILE A 4 2.09 -30.23 4.01
C ILE A 4 2.21 -28.71 3.82
N ASP A 5 1.06 -28.07 3.82
CA ASP A 5 0.98 -26.61 3.74
C ASP A 5 1.15 -25.98 5.11
N GLU A 6 1.70 -24.77 5.15
CA GLU A 6 2.03 -24.02 6.37
C GLU A 6 2.77 -24.89 7.41
N VAL A 7 3.75 -25.64 6.93
CA VAL A 7 4.47 -26.66 7.72
C VAL A 7 5.09 -26.09 9.00
N HIS A 8 5.37 -24.79 9.07
CA HIS A 8 5.86 -24.12 10.27
C HIS A 8 4.87 -24.14 11.45
N MET A 9 3.59 -24.48 11.20
CA MET A 9 2.57 -24.63 12.25
C MET A 9 2.64 -25.99 12.95
N LEU A 10 3.46 -26.92 12.47
CA LEU A 10 3.66 -28.19 13.15
C LEU A 10 4.36 -28.02 14.51
N THR A 11 3.98 -28.86 15.48
CA THR A 11 4.67 -28.90 16.75
C THR A 11 6.07 -29.49 16.62
N LYS A 12 6.95 -29.26 17.61
CA LYS A 12 8.31 -29.84 17.64
C LYS A 12 8.28 -31.37 17.59
N GLU A 13 7.31 -31.96 18.28
CA GLU A 13 7.12 -33.43 18.32
C GLU A 13 6.72 -33.97 16.94
N ALA A 14 5.85 -33.24 16.21
CA ALA A 14 5.47 -33.60 14.83
C ALA A 14 6.65 -33.49 13.87
N PHE A 15 7.47 -32.43 13.96
CA PHE A 15 8.72 -32.35 13.20
C PHE A 15 9.65 -33.50 13.48
N ASN A 16 9.87 -33.86 14.76
CA ASN A 16 10.72 -34.98 15.14
C ASN A 16 10.21 -36.32 14.61
N ALA A 17 8.88 -36.51 14.55
CA ALA A 17 8.29 -37.73 13.96
C ALA A 17 8.54 -37.82 12.45
N LEU A 18 8.58 -36.69 11.73
CA LEU A 18 8.86 -36.65 10.31
C LEU A 18 10.34 -36.93 9.98
N LEU A 19 11.28 -36.61 10.88
CA LEU A 19 12.72 -36.73 10.61
C LEU A 19 13.11 -38.11 10.11
N LYS A 20 12.65 -39.19 10.73
CA LYS A 20 12.97 -40.57 10.32
C LYS A 20 12.57 -40.86 8.89
N THR A 21 11.39 -40.40 8.50
CA THR A 21 10.87 -40.60 7.13
C THR A 21 11.53 -39.69 6.11
N LEU A 22 12.02 -38.54 6.53
CA LEU A 22 12.79 -37.62 5.66
C LEU A 22 14.23 -38.06 5.47
N GLU A 23 14.81 -38.79 6.45
CA GLU A 23 16.17 -39.37 6.35
C GLU A 23 16.18 -40.56 5.40
N GLU A 24 15.23 -41.48 5.53
CA GLU A 24 15.13 -42.70 4.73
C GLU A 24 13.71 -42.81 4.12
N PRO A 25 13.36 -41.96 3.16
CA PRO A 25 12.03 -42.01 2.56
C PRO A 25 11.87 -43.26 1.71
N PRO A 26 10.73 -43.97 1.78
CA PRO A 26 10.41 -45.03 0.84
C PRO A 26 10.44 -44.49 -0.60
N GLU A 27 10.86 -45.31 -1.56
CA GLU A 27 11.04 -44.88 -2.98
C GLU A 27 9.80 -44.22 -3.61
N TYR A 28 8.60 -44.63 -3.18
CA TYR A 28 7.32 -44.15 -3.68
C TYR A 28 6.81 -42.92 -2.90
N VAL A 29 7.52 -42.45 -1.87
CA VAL A 29 7.11 -41.29 -1.07
C VAL A 29 7.88 -40.03 -1.49
N LYS A 30 7.13 -38.95 -1.70
CA LYS A 30 7.67 -37.59 -1.91
C LYS A 30 6.93 -36.64 -0.97
N PHE A 31 7.69 -35.82 -0.27
CA PHE A 31 7.16 -34.75 0.58
C PHE A 31 7.34 -33.40 -0.11
N ILE A 32 6.29 -32.59 -0.11
CA ILE A 32 6.31 -31.17 -0.49
C ILE A 32 5.91 -30.40 0.75
N LEU A 33 6.85 -29.63 1.29
CA LEU A 33 6.65 -28.80 2.49
C LEU A 33 6.54 -27.35 2.04
N ALA A 34 5.40 -26.71 2.28
CA ALA A 34 5.17 -25.31 1.95
C ALA A 34 5.15 -24.47 3.23
N THR A 35 5.79 -23.29 3.19
CA THR A 35 5.81 -22.35 4.32
C THR A 35 6.01 -20.91 3.84
N THR A 36 5.34 -19.99 4.50
CA THR A 36 5.57 -18.54 4.37
C THR A 36 6.66 -18.05 5.34
N GLU A 37 7.01 -18.86 6.38
CA GLU A 37 7.92 -18.47 7.47
C GLU A 37 9.11 -19.44 7.59
N MET A 38 10.03 -19.33 6.65
CA MET A 38 11.21 -20.19 6.61
C MET A 38 12.05 -20.13 7.89
N HIS A 39 12.11 -18.97 8.56
CA HIS A 39 12.88 -18.77 9.78
C HIS A 39 12.36 -19.57 10.99
N LYS A 40 11.11 -20.04 10.94
CA LYS A 40 10.52 -20.92 11.96
C LYS A 40 10.80 -22.41 11.74
N MET A 41 11.38 -22.75 10.58
CA MET A 41 11.67 -24.14 10.27
C MET A 41 12.91 -24.63 10.99
N PRO A 42 12.88 -25.88 11.57
CA PRO A 42 14.07 -26.48 12.15
C PRO A 42 15.17 -26.72 11.09
N GLU A 43 16.41 -26.40 11.42
CA GLU A 43 17.55 -26.61 10.53
C GLU A 43 17.72 -28.09 10.11
N THR A 44 17.32 -29.02 10.98
CA THR A 44 17.32 -30.46 10.71
C THR A 44 16.40 -30.86 9.56
N ILE A 45 15.29 -30.15 9.35
CA ILE A 45 14.37 -30.33 8.22
C ILE A 45 14.94 -29.65 6.97
N ILE A 46 15.42 -28.41 7.12
CA ILE A 46 15.97 -27.62 6.02
C ILE A 46 17.15 -28.36 5.35
N SER A 47 18.03 -28.96 6.13
CA SER A 47 19.23 -29.70 5.64
C SER A 47 18.89 -30.96 4.82
N ARG A 48 17.66 -31.48 4.93
CA ARG A 48 17.20 -32.70 4.25
C ARG A 48 16.22 -32.45 3.12
N THR A 49 15.99 -31.19 2.79
CA THR A 49 15.03 -30.78 1.78
C THR A 49 15.68 -29.90 0.72
N GLN A 50 15.21 -30.01 -0.53
CA GLN A 50 15.55 -29.05 -1.58
C GLN A 50 14.68 -27.81 -1.42
N ARG A 51 15.28 -26.63 -1.56
CA ARG A 51 14.60 -25.35 -1.39
C ARG A 51 14.22 -24.75 -2.73
N TYR A 52 12.98 -24.30 -2.82
CA TYR A 52 12.45 -23.53 -3.94
C TYR A 52 11.78 -22.28 -3.39
N GLU A 53 12.25 -21.12 -3.80
CA GLU A 53 11.71 -19.83 -3.39
C GLU A 53 10.76 -19.30 -4.46
N PHE A 54 9.52 -19.04 -4.08
CA PHE A 54 8.53 -18.39 -4.90
C PHE A 54 8.46 -16.91 -4.55
N LYS A 55 8.83 -16.06 -5.50
CA LYS A 55 8.80 -14.61 -5.34
C LYS A 55 7.39 -14.07 -5.60
N ARG A 56 7.13 -12.85 -5.09
CA ARG A 56 5.93 -12.11 -5.45
C ARG A 56 5.90 -11.86 -6.95
N LEU A 57 4.72 -11.95 -7.54
CA LEU A 57 4.52 -11.65 -8.95
C LEU A 57 4.64 -10.15 -9.22
N THR A 58 5.12 -9.81 -10.41
CA THR A 58 5.12 -8.41 -10.85
C THR A 58 3.70 -7.96 -11.20
N ILE A 59 3.45 -6.65 -11.13
CA ILE A 59 2.18 -6.06 -11.56
C ILE A 59 1.86 -6.47 -13.01
N GLY A 60 2.88 -6.49 -13.89
CA GLY A 60 2.72 -6.91 -15.28
C GLY A 60 2.26 -8.35 -15.43
N ASP A 61 2.84 -9.29 -14.67
CA ASP A 61 2.46 -10.70 -14.73
C ASP A 61 1.02 -10.91 -14.25
N ILE A 62 0.62 -10.23 -13.17
CA ILE A 62 -0.75 -10.27 -12.64
C ILE A 62 -1.73 -9.70 -13.66
N MET A 63 -1.43 -8.55 -14.25
CA MET A 63 -2.28 -7.92 -15.27
C MET A 63 -2.46 -8.82 -16.50
N ASN A 64 -1.38 -9.46 -16.98
CA ASN A 64 -1.43 -10.35 -18.12
C ASN A 64 -2.37 -11.55 -17.84
N GLN A 65 -2.20 -12.20 -16.69
CA GLN A 65 -3.03 -13.33 -16.31
C GLN A 65 -4.52 -12.94 -16.17
N MET A 66 -4.82 -11.81 -15.51
CA MET A 66 -6.20 -11.31 -15.41
C MET A 66 -6.79 -10.97 -16.78
N SER A 67 -5.99 -10.32 -17.65
CA SER A 67 -6.41 -9.99 -19.01
C SER A 67 -6.81 -11.24 -19.82
N ASP A 68 -6.05 -12.31 -19.70
CA ASP A 68 -6.34 -13.56 -20.41
C ASP A 68 -7.61 -14.23 -19.89
N ILE A 69 -7.82 -14.23 -18.58
CA ILE A 69 -9.07 -14.73 -17.97
C ILE A 69 -10.27 -13.92 -18.47
N LEU A 70 -10.22 -12.60 -18.41
CA LEU A 70 -11.32 -11.73 -18.84
C LEU A 70 -11.65 -11.86 -20.32
N LYS A 71 -10.64 -12.07 -21.19
CA LYS A 71 -10.86 -12.38 -22.61
C LYS A 71 -11.60 -13.70 -22.80
N HIS A 72 -11.24 -14.75 -22.03
CA HIS A 72 -11.91 -16.03 -22.06
C HIS A 72 -13.37 -15.93 -21.61
N GLU A 73 -13.63 -15.16 -20.56
CA GLU A 73 -14.96 -14.89 -20.02
C GLU A 73 -15.76 -13.85 -20.85
N LYS A 74 -15.13 -13.24 -21.87
CA LYS A 74 -15.72 -12.21 -22.75
C LYS A 74 -16.20 -10.96 -22.01
N ILE A 75 -15.49 -10.59 -20.94
CA ILE A 75 -15.75 -9.40 -20.13
C ILE A 75 -14.96 -8.23 -20.70
N LYS A 76 -15.60 -7.06 -20.84
CA LYS A 76 -14.92 -5.84 -21.27
C LYS A 76 -14.18 -5.21 -20.11
N PHE A 77 -12.94 -4.76 -20.35
CA PHE A 77 -12.10 -4.12 -19.35
C PHE A 77 -11.17 -3.09 -19.99
N ASP A 78 -10.73 -2.12 -19.21
CA ASP A 78 -9.61 -1.23 -19.53
C ASP A 78 -8.32 -1.66 -18.79
N LYS A 79 -7.16 -1.18 -19.25
CA LYS A 79 -5.86 -1.54 -18.65
C LYS A 79 -5.67 -0.94 -17.26
N GLU A 80 -6.20 0.24 -17.06
CA GLU A 80 -6.10 1.00 -15.82
C GLU A 80 -6.82 0.29 -14.69
N SER A 81 -8.00 -0.29 -14.97
CA SER A 81 -8.72 -1.10 -14.00
C SER A 81 -7.95 -2.35 -13.56
N LEU A 82 -7.27 -3.04 -14.50
CA LEU A 82 -6.43 -4.18 -14.14
C LEU A 82 -5.20 -3.78 -13.32
N LYS A 83 -4.62 -2.63 -13.62
CA LYS A 83 -3.46 -2.10 -12.90
C LYS A 83 -3.78 -1.85 -11.43
N ILE A 84 -4.93 -1.24 -11.13
CA ILE A 84 -5.39 -1.00 -9.75
C ILE A 84 -5.55 -2.32 -8.99
N ILE A 85 -6.21 -3.31 -9.60
CA ILE A 85 -6.40 -4.63 -8.98
C ILE A 85 -5.04 -5.28 -8.71
N ALA A 86 -4.11 -5.25 -9.68
CA ALA A 86 -2.78 -5.82 -9.54
C ALA A 86 -1.96 -5.14 -8.43
N GLN A 87 -2.05 -3.82 -8.32
CA GLN A 87 -1.43 -3.05 -7.23
C GLN A 87 -2.00 -3.43 -5.86
N LYS A 88 -3.34 -3.55 -5.76
CA LYS A 88 -4.03 -3.93 -4.51
C LYS A 88 -3.69 -5.35 -4.07
N ALA A 89 -3.39 -6.25 -5.01
CA ALA A 89 -3.05 -7.65 -4.75
C ALA A 89 -1.62 -7.86 -4.21
N ASP A 90 -0.77 -6.84 -4.23
CA ASP A 90 0.58 -6.83 -3.64
C ASP A 90 1.43 -8.07 -4.02
N GLY A 91 1.39 -8.48 -5.29
CA GLY A 91 2.15 -9.62 -5.81
C GLY A 91 1.54 -10.99 -5.55
N SER A 92 0.31 -11.07 -4.99
CA SER A 92 -0.45 -12.30 -4.76
C SER A 92 -1.46 -12.52 -5.89
N MET A 93 -1.30 -13.60 -6.68
CA MET A 93 -2.30 -13.96 -7.70
C MET A 93 -3.63 -14.37 -7.08
N ARG A 94 -3.61 -15.06 -5.93
CA ARG A 94 -4.84 -15.44 -5.21
C ARG A 94 -5.68 -14.22 -4.87
N ASP A 95 -5.04 -13.18 -4.30
CA ASP A 95 -5.75 -11.97 -3.90
C ASP A 95 -6.21 -11.18 -5.14
N ALA A 96 -5.39 -11.13 -6.20
CA ALA A 96 -5.76 -10.53 -7.47
C ALA A 96 -7.03 -11.16 -8.07
N LEU A 97 -7.09 -12.49 -8.11
CA LEU A 97 -8.26 -13.21 -8.62
C LEU A 97 -9.48 -13.04 -7.72
N SER A 98 -9.29 -13.03 -6.40
CA SER A 98 -10.40 -12.78 -5.45
C SER A 98 -10.99 -11.38 -5.62
N ILE A 99 -10.14 -10.36 -5.80
CA ILE A 99 -10.59 -8.99 -6.08
C ILE A 99 -11.25 -8.94 -7.46
N LEU A 100 -10.66 -9.61 -8.47
CA LEU A 100 -11.20 -9.65 -9.83
C LEU A 100 -12.62 -10.21 -9.85
N ASP A 101 -12.88 -11.34 -9.19
CA ASP A 101 -14.20 -11.95 -9.10
C ASP A 101 -15.23 -11.00 -8.47
N GLN A 102 -14.84 -10.31 -7.40
CA GLN A 102 -15.70 -9.31 -6.76
C GLN A 102 -16.02 -8.16 -7.71
N MET A 103 -15.01 -7.69 -8.47
CA MET A 103 -15.19 -6.57 -9.42
C MET A 103 -16.04 -6.98 -10.62
N ILE A 104 -15.92 -8.21 -11.13
CA ILE A 104 -16.79 -8.73 -12.20
C ILE A 104 -18.25 -8.67 -11.76
N CYS A 105 -18.55 -9.15 -10.56
CA CYS A 105 -19.91 -9.12 -10.01
C CYS A 105 -20.43 -7.68 -9.81
N TYR A 106 -19.56 -6.76 -9.38
CA TYR A 106 -19.94 -5.37 -9.11
C TYR A 106 -20.18 -4.57 -10.40
N CYS A 107 -19.38 -4.81 -11.45
CA CYS A 107 -19.32 -4.00 -12.66
C CYS A 107 -20.25 -4.49 -13.79
N ASP A 108 -21.10 -5.50 -13.58
CA ASP A 108 -22.02 -6.06 -14.60
C ASP A 108 -21.32 -6.34 -15.94
N ASN A 109 -20.18 -7.03 -15.91
CA ASN A 109 -19.37 -7.43 -17.07
C ASN A 109 -18.72 -6.26 -17.87
N GLU A 110 -18.70 -5.05 -17.36
CA GLU A 110 -17.99 -3.92 -17.95
C GLU A 110 -17.13 -3.22 -16.89
N MET A 111 -15.85 -3.62 -16.83
CA MET A 111 -14.90 -3.16 -15.84
C MET A 111 -14.20 -1.89 -16.35
N THR A 112 -14.64 -0.73 -15.84
CA THR A 112 -14.00 0.56 -16.09
C THR A 112 -13.25 1.02 -14.85
N TYR A 113 -12.20 1.83 -15.06
CA TYR A 113 -11.41 2.44 -13.99
C TYR A 113 -12.29 3.09 -12.91
N GLU A 114 -13.26 3.92 -13.31
CA GLU A 114 -14.14 4.66 -12.40
C GLU A 114 -14.99 3.75 -11.51
N LYS A 115 -15.53 2.65 -12.09
CA LYS A 115 -16.31 1.68 -11.32
C LYS A 115 -15.46 0.95 -10.30
N ILE A 116 -14.23 0.57 -10.66
CA ILE A 116 -13.30 -0.15 -9.78
C ILE A 116 -12.75 0.76 -8.70
N GLU A 117 -12.36 2.00 -9.05
CA GLU A 117 -11.94 3.01 -8.08
C GLU A 117 -13.00 3.18 -6.98
N LYS A 118 -14.26 3.35 -7.38
CA LYS A 118 -15.39 3.47 -6.45
C LYS A 118 -15.62 2.19 -5.63
N ALA A 119 -15.59 1.03 -6.26
CA ALA A 119 -15.82 -0.25 -5.58
C ALA A 119 -14.72 -0.59 -4.57
N LEU A 120 -13.47 -0.27 -4.89
CA LEU A 120 -12.32 -0.51 -4.00
C LEU A 120 -12.13 0.59 -2.95
N GLY A 121 -12.94 1.66 -3.00
CA GLY A 121 -12.81 2.81 -2.11
C GLY A 121 -11.46 3.50 -2.23
N ILE A 122 -10.98 3.68 -3.47
CA ILE A 122 -9.74 4.37 -3.76
C ILE A 122 -10.04 5.88 -3.86
N VAL A 123 -9.21 6.67 -3.24
CA VAL A 123 -9.30 8.13 -3.28
C VAL A 123 -8.33 8.64 -4.35
N SER A 124 -8.80 9.53 -5.22
CA SER A 124 -7.98 10.11 -6.29
C SER A 124 -6.83 10.97 -5.74
N ASN A 125 -5.74 11.05 -6.49
CA ASN A 125 -4.60 11.89 -6.15
C ASN A 125 -4.98 13.38 -6.04
N ASP A 126 -5.92 13.85 -6.86
CA ASP A 126 -6.43 15.23 -6.80
C ASP A 126 -7.10 15.54 -5.44
N LEU A 127 -7.87 14.59 -4.91
CA LEU A 127 -8.48 14.76 -3.59
C LEU A 127 -7.43 14.80 -2.48
N TYR A 128 -6.41 13.94 -2.57
CA TYR A 128 -5.29 13.98 -1.61
C TYR A 128 -4.50 15.29 -1.71
N LEU A 129 -4.27 15.80 -2.91
CA LEU A 129 -3.61 17.08 -3.11
C LEU A 129 -4.43 18.24 -2.52
N ARG A 130 -5.74 18.25 -2.76
CA ARG A 130 -6.65 19.24 -2.14
C ARG A 130 -6.62 19.15 -0.62
N MET A 131 -6.65 17.93 -0.04
CA MET A 131 -6.51 17.75 1.40
C MET A 131 -5.18 18.32 1.91
N LEU A 132 -4.08 18.06 1.20
CA LEU A 132 -2.74 18.56 1.55
C LEU A 132 -2.69 20.10 1.51
N HIS A 133 -3.31 20.72 0.52
CA HIS A 133 -3.43 22.19 0.45
C HIS A 133 -4.24 22.77 1.61
N CYS A 134 -5.38 22.15 1.94
CA CYS A 134 -6.19 22.58 3.08
C CYS A 134 -5.41 22.47 4.41
N VAL A 135 -4.62 21.39 4.57
CA VAL A 135 -3.71 21.22 5.71
C VAL A 135 -2.69 22.35 5.76
N GLY A 136 -2.04 22.68 4.63
CA GLY A 136 -1.03 23.75 4.56
C GLY A 136 -1.58 25.14 4.84
N LYS A 137 -2.85 25.38 4.48
CA LYS A 137 -3.57 26.66 4.75
C LYS A 137 -4.28 26.71 6.09
N ARG A 138 -4.30 25.59 6.86
CA ARG A 138 -5.04 25.43 8.12
C ARG A 138 -6.56 25.63 7.98
N GLU A 139 -7.11 25.26 6.83
CA GLU A 139 -8.54 25.36 6.53
C GLU A 139 -9.29 24.15 7.10
N ILE A 140 -9.51 24.13 8.42
CA ILE A 140 -10.06 22.97 9.15
C ILE A 140 -11.45 22.60 8.64
N GLU A 141 -12.33 23.57 8.39
CA GLU A 141 -13.68 23.31 7.89
C GLU A 141 -13.66 22.59 6.53
N SER A 142 -12.82 23.06 5.60
CA SER A 142 -12.64 22.42 4.30
C SER A 142 -12.12 20.99 4.42
N ILE A 143 -11.18 20.74 5.33
CA ILE A 143 -10.63 19.41 5.60
C ILE A 143 -11.76 18.47 6.08
N LEU A 144 -12.54 18.90 7.08
CA LEU A 144 -13.61 18.06 7.65
C LEU A 144 -14.70 17.77 6.61
N ASN A 145 -15.05 18.73 5.77
CA ASN A 145 -16.02 18.51 4.68
C ASN A 145 -15.50 17.47 3.66
N ILE A 146 -14.23 17.58 3.23
CA ILE A 146 -13.62 16.59 2.33
C ILE A 146 -13.61 15.20 2.97
N LEU A 147 -13.27 15.09 4.26
CA LEU A 147 -13.29 13.81 4.97
C LEU A 147 -14.69 13.20 5.01
N GLN A 148 -15.70 14.00 5.34
CA GLN A 148 -17.09 13.54 5.36
C GLN A 148 -17.55 13.03 3.99
N ASP A 149 -17.24 13.76 2.92
CA ASP A 149 -17.58 13.33 1.55
C ASP A 149 -16.93 11.99 1.19
N ILE A 150 -15.65 11.81 1.53
CA ILE A 150 -14.92 10.56 1.27
C ILE A 150 -15.53 9.39 2.07
N LEU A 151 -15.81 9.60 3.36
CA LEU A 151 -16.38 8.55 4.22
C LEU A 151 -17.81 8.20 3.81
N ASN A 152 -18.64 9.18 3.44
CA ASN A 152 -19.99 8.96 2.93
C ASN A 152 -20.01 8.16 1.61
N ASN A 153 -18.93 8.23 0.82
CA ASN A 153 -18.75 7.42 -0.38
C ASN A 153 -18.28 5.97 -0.07
N GLY A 154 -18.20 5.59 1.21
CA GLY A 154 -17.90 4.22 1.64
C GLY A 154 -16.41 3.89 1.74
N VAL A 155 -15.52 4.87 1.63
CA VAL A 155 -14.08 4.68 1.84
C VAL A 155 -13.81 4.45 3.32
N SER A 156 -13.12 3.36 3.65
CA SER A 156 -12.74 3.11 5.04
C SER A 156 -11.61 4.05 5.49
N VAL A 157 -11.60 4.39 6.79
CA VAL A 157 -10.54 5.20 7.41
C VAL A 157 -9.15 4.62 7.13
N ASN A 158 -9.02 3.29 7.16
CA ASN A 158 -7.76 2.61 6.88
C ASN A 158 -7.29 2.84 5.43
N ASN A 159 -8.18 2.69 4.45
CA ASN A 159 -7.86 2.91 3.04
C ASN A 159 -7.48 4.37 2.79
N LEU A 160 -8.20 5.32 3.39
CA LEU A 160 -7.93 6.75 3.26
C LEU A 160 -6.54 7.11 3.80
N VAL A 161 -6.20 6.69 5.01
CA VAL A 161 -4.89 7.03 5.62
C VAL A 161 -3.75 6.30 4.93
N ASN A 162 -3.93 5.05 4.52
CA ASN A 162 -2.94 4.32 3.72
C ASN A 162 -2.67 5.01 2.37
N GLY A 163 -3.73 5.36 1.66
CA GLY A 163 -3.61 6.04 0.37
C GLY A 163 -2.97 7.42 0.52
N PHE A 164 -3.34 8.18 1.57
CA PHE A 164 -2.74 9.49 1.84
C PHE A 164 -1.24 9.38 2.16
N ALA A 165 -0.84 8.41 2.98
CA ALA A 165 0.58 8.17 3.29
C ALA A 165 1.39 7.80 2.04
N LEU A 166 0.82 6.95 1.14
CA LEU A 166 1.45 6.61 -0.13
C LEU A 166 1.55 7.82 -1.07
N PHE A 167 0.51 8.64 -1.14
CA PHE A 167 0.51 9.89 -1.89
C PHE A 167 1.61 10.84 -1.40
N LEU A 168 1.71 11.07 -0.09
CA LEU A 168 2.75 11.90 0.51
C LEU A 168 4.17 11.38 0.24
N ARG A 169 4.38 10.06 0.31
CA ARG A 169 5.65 9.43 -0.09
C ARG A 169 5.99 9.73 -1.54
N ASN A 170 5.01 9.65 -2.43
CA ASN A 170 5.22 9.93 -3.85
C ASN A 170 5.56 11.42 -4.07
N CYS A 171 4.89 12.35 -3.36
CA CYS A 171 5.25 13.76 -3.36
C CYS A 171 6.69 13.98 -2.87
N LEU A 172 7.10 13.32 -1.80
CA LEU A 172 8.46 13.39 -1.27
C LEU A 172 9.49 12.92 -2.29
N LEU A 173 9.26 11.77 -2.94
CA LEU A 173 10.15 11.25 -3.97
C LEU A 173 10.22 12.19 -5.18
N HIS A 174 9.11 12.83 -5.54
CA HIS A 174 9.07 13.80 -6.63
C HIS A 174 9.92 15.05 -6.32
N LEU A 175 9.85 15.58 -5.09
CA LEU A 175 10.67 16.70 -4.65
C LEU A 175 12.17 16.34 -4.57
N SER A 176 12.50 15.13 -4.09
CA SER A 176 13.88 14.67 -3.89
C SER A 176 14.57 14.23 -5.20
N SER A 177 13.79 13.84 -6.24
CA SER A 177 14.36 13.38 -7.50
C SER A 177 14.69 14.55 -8.42
N SER A 178 15.94 14.98 -8.41
CA SER A 178 16.50 15.97 -9.35
C SER A 178 16.82 15.38 -10.74
N SER A 179 16.40 14.17 -11.09
CA SER A 179 16.80 13.52 -12.36
C SER A 179 15.86 12.39 -12.82
N THR A 180 15.37 12.53 -14.03
CA THR A 180 15.40 11.66 -15.23
C THR A 180 15.12 10.16 -15.13
N ASP A 181 14.74 9.57 -14.03
CA ASP A 181 14.28 8.19 -14.02
C ASP A 181 12.81 8.12 -14.43
N GLU A 182 12.58 7.88 -15.74
CA GLU A 182 11.25 7.77 -16.37
C GLU A 182 10.30 6.75 -15.68
N ASN A 183 10.83 5.85 -14.87
CA ASN A 183 10.06 4.86 -14.13
C ASN A 183 9.44 5.40 -12.82
N PHE A 184 9.93 6.52 -12.28
CA PHE A 184 9.39 7.18 -11.08
C PHE A 184 8.42 8.33 -11.40
N ASN A 185 8.47 8.87 -12.63
CA ASN A 185 7.70 10.05 -13.04
C ASN A 185 6.24 9.77 -13.42
N LYS A 186 5.71 8.57 -13.16
CA LYS A 186 4.27 8.30 -13.34
C LYS A 186 3.51 8.35 -12.02
N ILE A 187 3.55 9.48 -11.35
CA ILE A 187 2.37 9.93 -10.60
C ILE A 187 1.37 10.29 -11.70
N GLU A 188 0.32 9.48 -11.87
CA GLU A 188 -0.74 9.73 -12.83
C GLU A 188 -1.47 11.02 -12.44
N GLY A 189 -1.20 12.09 -13.15
CA GLY A 189 -1.61 13.47 -12.91
C GLY A 189 -0.35 14.33 -12.77
N GLU A 190 -0.24 15.37 -13.57
CA GLU A 190 0.87 16.33 -13.58
C GLU A 190 0.91 17.14 -12.27
N ILE A 191 1.42 16.53 -11.19
CA ILE A 191 1.72 17.26 -9.95
C ILE A 191 3.06 17.96 -10.19
N SER A 192 3.06 19.28 -10.28
CA SER A 192 4.27 20.07 -10.33
C SER A 192 4.84 20.27 -8.92
N ASN A 193 6.15 20.54 -8.82
CA ASN A 193 6.77 20.86 -7.52
C ASN A 193 6.11 22.08 -6.84
N GLU A 194 5.53 23.00 -7.65
CA GLU A 194 4.85 24.19 -7.17
C GLU A 194 3.48 23.88 -6.52
N ASP A 195 2.91 22.70 -6.81
CA ASP A 195 1.63 22.28 -6.24
C ASP A 195 1.77 21.68 -4.84
N ILE A 196 2.99 21.37 -4.38
CA ILE A 196 3.22 20.76 -3.08
C ILE A 196 3.54 21.87 -2.04
N PRO A 197 2.63 22.14 -1.08
CA PRO A 197 2.76 23.28 -0.15
C PRO A 197 3.71 23.03 1.03
N PHE A 198 4.47 21.93 1.02
CA PHE A 198 5.32 21.48 2.12
C PHE A 198 6.74 21.16 1.65
N SER A 199 7.72 21.41 2.54
CA SER A 199 9.10 20.96 2.35
C SER A 199 9.24 19.43 2.48
N GLU A 200 10.36 18.87 2.01
CA GLU A 200 10.66 17.44 2.19
C GLU A 200 10.63 17.02 3.66
N LEU A 201 11.18 17.85 4.55
CA LEU A 201 11.20 17.59 6.00
C LEU A 201 9.80 17.60 6.60
N ASP A 202 8.93 18.53 6.16
CA ASP A 202 7.55 18.58 6.62
C ASP A 202 6.76 17.36 6.14
N LEU A 203 6.94 16.94 4.87
CA LEU A 203 6.31 15.71 4.35
C LEU A 203 6.73 14.47 5.14
N LEU A 204 8.03 14.34 5.48
CA LEU A 204 8.50 13.23 6.32
C LEU A 204 7.83 13.21 7.69
N ARG A 205 7.65 14.39 8.31
CA ARG A 205 6.94 14.50 9.61
C ARG A 205 5.48 14.14 9.50
N ILE A 206 4.80 14.59 8.45
CA ILE A 206 3.40 14.24 8.17
C ILE A 206 3.25 12.73 7.97
N ILE A 207 4.15 12.11 7.18
CA ILE A 207 4.15 10.66 6.94
C ILE A 207 4.34 9.91 8.27
N ASP A 208 5.30 10.31 9.10
CA ASP A 208 5.53 9.67 10.42
C ASP A 208 4.29 9.70 11.31
N VAL A 209 3.58 10.84 11.34
CA VAL A 209 2.33 10.97 12.09
C VAL A 209 1.24 10.06 11.54
N CYS A 210 1.10 9.95 10.21
CA CYS A 210 0.17 9.04 9.56
C CYS A 210 0.48 7.57 9.88
N LEU A 211 1.74 7.16 9.81
CA LEU A 211 2.17 5.79 10.12
C LEU A 211 1.92 5.44 11.60
N LYS A 212 2.21 6.35 12.52
CA LYS A 212 1.90 6.18 13.95
C LYS A 212 0.40 6.04 14.21
N PHE A 213 -0.42 6.80 13.49
CA PHE A 213 -1.87 6.67 13.55
C PHE A 213 -2.32 5.29 13.08
N GLN A 214 -1.80 4.78 11.96
CA GLN A 214 -2.12 3.46 11.43
C GLN A 214 -1.81 2.33 12.42
N LEU A 215 -0.64 2.37 13.07
CA LEU A 215 -0.25 1.39 14.09
C LEU A 215 -1.24 1.34 15.25
N ASN A 216 -1.83 2.48 15.61
CA ASN A 216 -2.76 2.60 16.72
C ASN A 216 -4.23 2.50 16.32
N MET A 217 -4.53 2.35 15.04
CA MET A 217 -5.90 2.40 14.51
C MET A 217 -6.84 1.38 15.17
N LYS A 218 -6.36 0.17 15.43
CA LYS A 218 -7.13 -0.89 16.10
C LYS A 218 -7.58 -0.54 17.53
N ASN A 219 -6.91 0.41 18.17
CA ASN A 219 -7.16 0.83 19.54
C ASN A 219 -8.21 1.95 19.65
N TYR A 220 -8.56 2.60 18.53
CA TYR A 220 -9.55 3.67 18.54
C TYR A 220 -10.96 3.09 18.51
N LYS A 221 -11.79 3.48 19.50
CA LYS A 221 -13.21 3.10 19.54
C LYS A 221 -14.02 3.77 18.43
N ASN A 222 -13.68 5.02 18.10
CA ASN A 222 -14.26 5.78 16.99
C ASN A 222 -13.11 6.20 16.05
N GLN A 223 -13.00 5.48 14.93
CA GLN A 223 -11.94 5.70 13.95
C GLN A 223 -12.16 6.99 13.16
N GLU A 224 -13.40 7.40 12.91
CA GLU A 224 -13.71 8.64 12.17
C GLU A 224 -13.30 9.85 12.99
N LEU A 225 -13.70 9.93 14.27
CA LEU A 225 -13.25 10.99 15.17
C LEU A 225 -11.72 11.04 15.30
N ALA A 226 -11.08 9.87 15.38
CA ALA A 226 -9.62 9.80 15.47
C ALA A 226 -8.96 10.33 14.18
N LEU A 227 -9.57 10.09 13.01
CA LEU A 227 -9.12 10.61 11.72
C LEU A 227 -9.27 12.14 11.66
N GLU A 228 -10.41 12.69 12.09
CA GLU A 228 -10.61 14.15 12.16
C GLU A 228 -9.54 14.80 13.03
N VAL A 229 -9.29 14.24 14.22
CA VAL A 229 -8.24 14.72 15.14
C VAL A 229 -6.85 14.60 14.50
N LEU A 230 -6.58 13.53 13.74
CA LEU A 230 -5.34 13.39 12.99
C LEU A 230 -5.16 14.56 12.02
N MET A 231 -6.16 14.83 11.19
CA MET A 231 -6.07 15.89 10.16
C MET A 231 -5.93 17.29 10.79
N ILE A 232 -6.63 17.54 11.90
CA ILE A 232 -6.47 18.77 12.66
C ILE A 232 -5.03 18.90 13.21
N LYS A 233 -4.46 17.81 13.75
CA LYS A 233 -3.06 17.81 14.20
C LYS A 233 -2.10 18.11 13.06
N LEU A 234 -2.31 17.55 11.88
CA LEU A 234 -1.48 17.84 10.71
C LEU A 234 -1.55 19.32 10.30
N ALA A 235 -2.75 19.93 10.36
CA ALA A 235 -2.93 21.34 10.05
C ALA A 235 -2.23 22.29 11.04
N TYR A 236 -2.05 21.86 12.29
CA TYR A 236 -1.33 22.61 13.32
C TYR A 236 0.12 22.17 13.51
N LEU A 237 0.63 21.32 12.65
CA LEU A 237 2.04 20.94 12.66
C LEU A 237 2.87 22.15 12.21
N ASP A 238 3.74 22.64 13.09
CA ASP A 238 4.59 23.78 12.77
C ASP A 238 5.53 23.43 11.60
N LYS A 239 5.63 24.34 10.63
CA LYS A 239 6.57 24.17 9.51
C LYS A 239 8.01 24.16 10.04
N THR A 240 8.83 23.32 9.45
CA THR A 240 10.27 23.29 9.75
C THR A 240 10.89 24.57 9.20
N ILE A 241 11.54 25.34 10.06
CA ILE A 241 12.32 26.50 9.63
C ILE A 241 13.74 25.99 9.38
N ASP A 242 14.25 26.16 8.17
CA ASP A 242 15.66 25.85 7.87
C ASP A 242 16.54 26.86 8.61
N ILE A 243 17.60 26.37 9.27
CA ILE A 243 18.57 27.19 9.99
C ILE A 243 19.21 28.21 9.03
N ASN A 244 19.35 27.88 7.76
CA ASN A 244 19.87 28.77 6.73
C ASN A 244 18.90 29.94 6.47
N GLU A 245 17.58 29.69 6.36
CA GLU A 245 16.57 30.74 6.21
C GLU A 245 16.54 31.67 7.44
N LEU A 246 16.66 31.07 8.64
CA LEU A 246 16.80 31.87 9.88
C LEU A 246 18.06 32.74 9.86
N SER A 247 19.19 32.22 9.39
CA SER A 247 20.43 32.95 9.31
C SER A 247 20.37 34.11 8.32
N GLU A 248 19.74 33.90 7.14
CA GLU A 248 19.51 34.97 6.16
C GLU A 248 18.53 36.02 6.68
N PHE A 249 17.48 35.61 7.37
CA PHE A 249 16.53 36.53 8.01
C PHE A 249 17.23 37.41 9.09
N PHE A 250 18.08 36.80 9.94
CA PHE A 250 18.86 37.53 10.92
C PHE A 250 19.90 38.47 10.29
N LEU A 251 20.59 38.04 9.21
CA LEU A 251 21.52 38.88 8.46
C LEU A 251 20.82 40.06 7.80
N THR A 252 19.60 39.89 7.33
CA THR A 252 18.79 40.98 6.76
C THR A 252 18.36 41.99 7.80
N ILE A 253 18.06 41.56 9.04
CA ILE A 253 17.68 42.45 10.15
C ILE A 253 18.91 43.21 10.71
N ILE A 254 20.09 42.57 10.73
CA ILE A 254 21.31 43.18 11.25
C ILE A 254 21.89 44.22 10.26
N ASN A 255 21.58 44.11 8.99
CA ASN A 255 22.02 45.03 7.93
C ASN A 255 21.02 46.17 7.66
N LEU A 256 19.93 46.28 8.41
CA LEU A 256 19.00 47.41 8.51
C LEU A 256 19.33 48.30 9.72
#